data_c548be6cd70421188488526e1d95157a
#
_entry.id   c548be6cd70421188488526e1d95157a
#
_cell.length_a   1.000
_cell.length_b   1.000
_cell.length_c   1.000
_cell.angle_alpha   90.00
_cell.angle_beta   90.00
_cell.angle_gamma   90.00
#
_symmetry.space_group_name_H-M   'P 1'
#
loop_
_entity.id
_entity.type
_entity.pdbx_description
1 polymer ?
#
loop_
_entity_poly.entity_id
_entity_poly.type
_entity_poly.pdbx_seq_one_letter_code
_entity_poly.pdbx_strand_id
1 'polypeptide(L)'
;ENKTLAEIVNKVIAPYKQIKAHINPRYKERIPYIVQYNQSDYAFLVLLARRFGEWMYNTGTMFVFGELVAPSETVVKMRYPSGNVFGYGIDLQLRDFTFTHVTNDLYDNDIKSKTGDGEADKELHIINEAAYKTSKELFTVQDIYHLGTGGVFDDGTSEKTDDILTFSTKVEARGKKAQMFVTNGSSKVAKLFLGQTFEIEDGVENRSGEKKDIQQRPLMVLSVSHCFDLKQEYSNTFEAIPSSCDY
;
A
#
# COMPACT_ATOMS: atom_id res chain seq x y z
N GLU A 1 1.35 0.16 -26.78
CA GLU A 1 0.87 -1.20 -27.04
C GLU A 1 1.95 -2.22 -26.68
N ASN A 2 1.56 -3.31 -26.06
CA ASN A 2 2.40 -4.46 -25.71
C ASN A 2 3.71 -4.10 -24.98
N LYS A 3 3.59 -3.30 -23.92
CA LYS A 3 4.70 -2.80 -23.10
C LYS A 3 4.61 -3.31 -21.67
N THR A 4 5.77 -3.52 -21.03
CA THR A 4 5.79 -3.75 -19.58
C THR A 4 5.47 -2.46 -18.83
N LEU A 5 5.01 -2.60 -17.58
CA LEU A 5 4.74 -1.44 -16.72
C LEU A 5 5.99 -0.56 -16.55
N ALA A 6 7.17 -1.16 -16.39
CA ALA A 6 8.44 -0.45 -16.31
C ALA A 6 8.73 0.39 -17.58
N GLU A 7 8.51 -0.19 -18.78
CA GLU A 7 8.70 0.54 -20.05
C GLU A 7 7.74 1.73 -20.18
N ILE A 8 6.50 1.57 -19.70
CA ILE A 8 5.49 2.64 -19.74
C ILE A 8 5.90 3.78 -18.80
N VAL A 9 6.23 3.47 -17.55
CA VAL A 9 6.64 4.46 -16.55
C VAL A 9 7.91 5.18 -17.00
N ASN A 10 8.91 4.45 -17.49
CA ASN A 10 10.14 5.05 -18.02
C ASN A 10 9.84 6.02 -19.17
N LYS A 11 8.92 5.69 -20.07
CA LYS A 11 8.52 6.57 -21.17
C LYS A 11 7.86 7.85 -20.67
N VAL A 12 7.02 7.78 -19.65
CA VAL A 12 6.34 8.94 -19.04
C VAL A 12 7.35 9.85 -18.35
N ILE A 13 8.37 9.29 -17.69
CA ILE A 13 9.37 10.06 -16.93
C ILE A 13 10.49 10.61 -17.82
N ALA A 14 10.73 10.03 -19.00
CA ALA A 14 11.82 10.39 -19.89
C ALA A 14 11.98 11.90 -20.19
N PRO A 15 10.92 12.72 -20.30
CA PRO A 15 11.05 14.16 -20.48
C PRO A 15 11.64 14.90 -19.28
N TYR A 16 11.54 14.34 -18.08
CA TYR A 16 11.95 14.97 -16.80
C TYR A 16 13.39 14.59 -16.42
N LYS A 17 14.35 15.08 -17.20
CA LYS A 17 15.79 14.71 -17.09
C LYS A 17 16.42 14.95 -15.71
N GLN A 18 15.86 15.87 -14.92
CA GLN A 18 16.34 16.20 -13.58
C GLN A 18 15.89 15.20 -12.52
N ILE A 19 14.91 14.33 -12.82
CA ILE A 19 14.39 13.34 -11.87
C ILE A 19 15.29 12.12 -11.90
N LYS A 20 15.89 11.81 -10.74
CA LYS A 20 16.46 10.48 -10.51
C LYS A 20 15.31 9.53 -10.19
N ALA A 21 15.20 8.42 -10.91
CA ALA A 21 14.12 7.48 -10.74
C ALA A 21 14.62 6.05 -10.49
N HIS A 22 13.95 5.36 -9.57
CA HIS A 22 14.06 3.90 -9.39
C HIS A 22 12.74 3.29 -9.82
N ILE A 23 12.74 2.54 -10.91
CA ILE A 23 11.54 1.95 -11.52
C ILE A 23 11.71 0.45 -11.54
N ASN A 24 11.07 -0.23 -10.61
CA ASN A 24 11.09 -1.68 -10.48
C ASN A 24 9.69 -2.20 -10.09
N PRO A 25 8.69 -2.14 -11.00
CA PRO A 25 7.35 -2.64 -10.70
C PRO A 25 7.37 -4.14 -10.38
N ARG A 26 6.48 -4.57 -9.49
CA ARG A 26 6.25 -6.00 -9.20
C ARG A 26 5.51 -6.70 -10.33
N TYR A 27 4.59 -5.96 -10.98
CA TYR A 27 3.89 -6.45 -12.17
C TYR A 27 4.82 -6.49 -13.37
N LYS A 28 5.17 -7.70 -13.85
CA LYS A 28 6.15 -7.92 -14.94
C LYS A 28 5.52 -8.26 -16.29
N GLU A 29 4.23 -8.59 -16.30
CA GLU A 29 3.55 -8.96 -17.54
C GLU A 29 3.43 -7.78 -18.50
N ARG A 30 3.30 -8.10 -19.78
CA ARG A 30 3.08 -7.09 -20.81
C ARG A 30 1.63 -6.62 -20.79
N ILE A 31 1.45 -5.33 -20.87
CA ILE A 31 0.15 -4.68 -20.94
C ILE A 31 -0.16 -4.48 -22.43
N PRO A 32 -1.20 -5.17 -22.95
CA PRO A 32 -1.51 -5.13 -24.37
C PRO A 32 -1.80 -3.71 -24.86
N TYR A 33 -2.61 -2.98 -24.08
CA TYR A 33 -2.98 -1.62 -24.42
C TYR A 33 -3.19 -0.78 -23.16
N ILE A 34 -2.66 0.42 -23.18
CA ILE A 34 -2.95 1.47 -22.19
C ILE A 34 -2.78 2.84 -22.85
N VAL A 35 -3.63 3.76 -22.48
CA VAL A 35 -3.62 5.13 -23.00
C VAL A 35 -3.72 6.12 -21.85
N GLN A 36 -2.89 7.16 -21.95
CA GLN A 36 -3.02 8.37 -21.14
C GLN A 36 -3.98 9.30 -21.87
N TYR A 37 -5.18 9.46 -21.33
CA TYR A 37 -6.20 10.30 -21.94
C TYR A 37 -6.60 11.45 -21.05
N ASN A 38 -6.38 12.67 -21.53
CA ASN A 38 -6.78 13.93 -20.88
C ASN A 38 -6.38 14.05 -19.40
N GLN A 39 -5.18 13.58 -19.05
CA GLN A 39 -4.65 13.62 -17.68
C GLN A 39 -3.16 13.96 -17.68
N SER A 40 -2.68 14.52 -16.57
CA SER A 40 -1.25 14.81 -16.40
C SER A 40 -0.44 13.52 -16.27
N ASP A 41 0.86 13.58 -16.52
CA ASP A 41 1.79 12.47 -16.33
C ASP A 41 1.75 11.93 -14.89
N TYR A 42 1.70 12.84 -13.91
CA TYR A 42 1.57 12.45 -12.50
C TYR A 42 0.27 11.70 -12.22
N ALA A 43 -0.87 12.20 -12.69
CA ALA A 43 -2.15 11.53 -12.50
C ALA A 43 -2.18 10.15 -13.18
N PHE A 44 -1.55 10.04 -14.36
CA PHE A 44 -1.42 8.76 -15.05
C PHE A 44 -0.55 7.76 -14.26
N LEU A 45 0.59 8.22 -13.72
CA LEU A 45 1.44 7.38 -12.87
C LEU A 45 0.72 6.93 -11.59
N VAL A 46 -0.05 7.81 -10.93
CA VAL A 46 -0.89 7.45 -9.78
C VAL A 46 -1.93 6.40 -10.15
N LEU A 47 -2.57 6.54 -11.31
CA LEU A 47 -3.53 5.56 -11.81
C LEU A 47 -2.87 4.21 -12.05
N LEU A 48 -1.68 4.19 -12.66
CA LEU A 48 -0.91 2.96 -12.86
C LEU A 48 -0.52 2.31 -11.53
N ALA A 49 -0.01 3.09 -10.59
CA ALA A 49 0.38 2.59 -9.27
C ALA A 49 -0.81 1.93 -8.56
N ARG A 50 -1.96 2.59 -8.54
CA ARG A 50 -3.20 2.04 -7.95
C ARG A 50 -3.67 0.77 -8.64
N ARG A 51 -3.69 0.78 -9.98
CA ARG A 51 -4.18 -0.34 -10.77
C ARG A 51 -3.36 -1.60 -10.59
N PHE A 52 -2.03 -1.44 -10.50
CA PHE A 52 -1.09 -2.56 -10.41
C PHE A 52 -0.59 -2.82 -8.98
N GLY A 53 -1.10 -2.09 -7.98
CA GLY A 53 -0.71 -2.24 -6.60
C GLY A 53 0.75 -1.92 -6.34
N GLU A 54 1.29 -0.92 -7.03
CA GLU A 54 2.70 -0.54 -6.95
C GLU A 54 2.90 0.65 -6.02
N TRP A 55 4.00 0.66 -5.29
CA TRP A 55 4.40 1.82 -4.53
C TRP A 55 4.82 2.97 -5.46
N MET A 56 4.38 4.18 -5.13
CA MET A 56 4.79 5.40 -5.82
C MET A 56 5.05 6.50 -4.81
N TYR A 57 6.30 6.90 -4.67
CA TYR A 57 6.68 7.94 -3.70
C TYR A 57 7.99 8.63 -4.08
N ASN A 58 8.33 9.71 -3.34
CA ASN A 58 9.58 10.41 -3.49
C ASN A 58 10.35 10.39 -2.17
N THR A 59 11.60 9.95 -2.21
CA THR A 59 12.50 9.93 -1.04
C THR A 59 13.09 11.29 -0.68
N GLY A 60 12.76 12.36 -1.42
CA GLY A 60 13.41 13.66 -1.36
C GLY A 60 14.57 13.81 -2.36
N THR A 61 15.16 12.71 -2.80
CA THR A 61 16.27 12.70 -3.78
C THR A 61 16.00 11.83 -5.00
N MET A 62 15.01 10.94 -4.91
CA MET A 62 14.71 9.96 -5.94
C MET A 62 13.21 9.65 -5.98
N PHE A 63 12.66 9.60 -7.18
CA PHE A 63 11.31 9.09 -7.43
C PHE A 63 11.36 7.56 -7.48
N VAL A 64 10.46 6.90 -6.75
CA VAL A 64 10.34 5.45 -6.70
C VAL A 64 9.00 5.02 -7.26
N PHE A 65 9.01 4.03 -8.16
CA PHE A 65 7.83 3.37 -8.68
C PHE A 65 8.05 1.85 -8.71
N GLY A 66 7.26 1.11 -7.95
CA GLY A 66 7.36 -0.35 -7.84
C GLY A 66 7.73 -0.81 -6.45
N GLU A 67 8.68 -1.73 -6.33
CA GLU A 67 9.13 -2.24 -5.04
C GLU A 67 9.67 -1.13 -4.13
N LEU A 68 9.44 -1.31 -2.84
CA LEU A 68 9.99 -0.39 -1.84
C LEU A 68 11.52 -0.42 -1.87
N VAL A 69 12.10 0.76 -1.97
CA VAL A 69 13.54 0.93 -1.72
C VAL A 69 13.70 1.19 -0.24
N ALA A 70 14.03 0.15 0.52
CA ALA A 70 14.30 0.30 1.94
C ALA A 70 15.47 1.27 2.15
N PRO A 71 15.27 2.37 2.90
CA PRO A 71 16.34 3.35 3.11
C PRO A 71 17.51 2.79 3.95
N SER A 72 17.27 1.75 4.73
CA SER A 72 18.30 0.99 5.43
C SER A 72 17.75 -0.37 5.86
N GLU A 73 18.61 -1.38 5.98
CA GLU A 73 18.25 -2.70 6.51
C GLU A 73 17.96 -2.69 8.02
N THR A 74 18.24 -1.59 8.69
CA THR A 74 18.08 -1.46 10.14
C THR A 74 16.69 -0.99 10.52
N VAL A 75 15.99 -1.80 11.30
CA VAL A 75 14.73 -1.41 11.95
C VAL A 75 15.03 -0.32 12.99
N VAL A 76 14.34 0.81 12.89
CA VAL A 76 14.47 1.90 13.84
C VAL A 76 13.71 1.53 15.12
N LYS A 77 14.41 1.46 16.25
CA LYS A 77 13.76 1.20 17.55
C LYS A 77 13.36 2.51 18.22
N MET A 78 12.11 2.59 18.60
CA MET A 78 11.52 3.73 19.29
C MET A 78 10.93 3.28 20.62
N ARG A 79 10.92 4.14 21.63
CA ARG A 79 10.40 3.83 22.97
C ARG A 79 9.31 4.81 23.40
N TYR A 80 8.27 4.26 24.02
CA TYR A 80 7.18 4.97 24.65
C TYR A 80 6.93 4.39 26.07
N PRO A 81 6.60 5.22 27.09
CA PRO A 81 6.52 6.69 27.11
C PRO A 81 7.86 7.37 27.43
N SER A 82 8.85 6.64 27.90
CA SER A 82 10.09 7.19 28.45
C SER A 82 11.21 7.43 27.42
N GLY A 83 10.88 7.51 26.13
CA GLY A 83 11.87 7.59 25.07
C GLY A 83 11.64 8.72 24.09
N ASN A 84 11.77 8.41 22.83
CA ASN A 84 11.74 9.34 21.71
C ASN A 84 10.36 9.43 21.00
N VAL A 85 9.35 8.70 21.49
CA VAL A 85 7.96 8.80 21.05
C VAL A 85 7.18 9.61 22.06
N PHE A 86 6.47 10.65 21.60
CA PHE A 86 5.63 11.46 22.46
C PHE A 86 4.26 10.85 22.71
N GLY A 87 3.74 10.19 21.69
CA GLY A 87 2.47 9.50 21.73
C GLY A 87 2.22 8.79 20.40
N TYR A 88 1.44 7.73 20.45
CA TYR A 88 0.95 7.03 19.29
C TYR A 88 -0.45 6.48 19.55
N GLY A 89 -1.19 6.27 18.50
CA GLY A 89 -2.51 5.66 18.51
C GLY A 89 -2.66 4.70 17.35
N ILE A 90 -3.52 3.72 17.53
CA ILE A 90 -3.85 2.75 16.50
C ILE A 90 -5.28 3.04 16.08
N ASP A 91 -5.47 3.31 14.80
CA ASP A 91 -6.77 3.40 14.16
C ASP A 91 -7.09 2.06 13.49
N LEU A 92 -8.14 1.40 14.00
CA LEU A 92 -8.60 0.14 13.49
C LEU A 92 -9.90 0.36 12.72
N GLN A 93 -9.86 0.16 11.41
CA GLN A 93 -11.01 0.34 10.52
C GLN A 93 -11.47 -1.01 9.98
N LEU A 94 -12.76 -1.30 10.17
CA LEU A 94 -13.37 -2.46 9.52
C LEU A 94 -13.58 -2.14 8.03
N ARG A 95 -13.25 -3.08 7.16
CA ARG A 95 -13.34 -2.93 5.70
C ARG A 95 -14.13 -4.11 5.10
N ASP A 96 -14.86 -3.82 4.04
CA ASP A 96 -15.46 -4.86 3.25
C ASP A 96 -14.38 -5.56 2.40
N PHE A 97 -14.29 -6.88 2.55
CA PHE A 97 -13.39 -7.75 1.78
C PHE A 97 -14.11 -8.56 0.73
N THR A 98 -15.43 -8.54 0.71
CA THR A 98 -16.22 -9.24 -0.28
C THR A 98 -16.60 -8.27 -1.40
N PHE A 99 -15.95 -8.39 -2.53
CA PHE A 99 -16.19 -7.53 -3.68
C PHE A 99 -16.04 -8.33 -4.98
N THR A 100 -16.65 -7.83 -6.04
CA THR A 100 -16.56 -8.45 -7.37
C THR A 100 -15.99 -7.44 -8.35
N HIS A 101 -14.93 -7.81 -9.05
CA HIS A 101 -14.46 -7.10 -10.22
C HIS A 101 -15.12 -7.64 -11.47
N VAL A 102 -15.62 -6.72 -12.29
CA VAL A 102 -16.35 -7.03 -13.53
C VAL A 102 -15.67 -6.32 -14.70
N THR A 103 -15.48 -7.02 -15.79
CA THR A 103 -15.01 -6.45 -17.06
C THR A 103 -15.81 -7.01 -18.22
N ASN A 104 -15.95 -6.23 -19.29
CA ASN A 104 -16.52 -6.71 -20.53
C ASN A 104 -15.42 -7.32 -21.39
N ASP A 105 -15.61 -8.56 -21.78
CA ASP A 105 -14.79 -9.18 -22.80
C ASP A 105 -15.32 -8.74 -24.18
N LEU A 106 -14.50 -8.01 -24.92
CA LEU A 106 -14.89 -7.48 -26.22
C LEU A 106 -14.90 -8.56 -27.33
N TYR A 107 -14.23 -9.69 -27.10
CA TYR A 107 -14.18 -10.76 -28.08
C TYR A 107 -15.37 -11.70 -27.99
N ASP A 108 -15.69 -12.11 -26.77
CA ASP A 108 -16.80 -13.05 -26.55
C ASP A 108 -18.14 -12.33 -26.31
N ASN A 109 -18.11 -10.99 -26.28
CA ASN A 109 -19.28 -10.15 -25.96
C ASN A 109 -19.94 -10.54 -24.61
N ASP A 110 -19.13 -11.05 -23.71
CA ASP A 110 -19.54 -11.58 -22.41
C ASP A 110 -19.03 -10.71 -21.27
N ILE A 111 -19.72 -10.77 -20.13
CA ILE A 111 -19.32 -10.07 -18.90
C ILE A 111 -18.59 -11.07 -18.02
N LYS A 112 -17.28 -10.89 -17.86
CA LYS A 112 -16.49 -11.69 -16.93
C LYS A 112 -16.41 -11.03 -15.57
N SER A 113 -16.51 -11.83 -14.53
CA SER A 113 -16.46 -11.37 -13.16
C SER A 113 -15.55 -12.26 -12.31
N LYS A 114 -14.87 -11.65 -11.36
CA LYS A 114 -14.08 -12.34 -10.34
C LYS A 114 -14.43 -11.78 -8.98
N THR A 115 -14.88 -12.62 -8.09
CA THR A 115 -15.09 -12.26 -6.69
C THR A 115 -13.79 -12.44 -5.92
N GLY A 116 -13.35 -11.37 -5.24
CA GLY A 116 -12.27 -11.42 -4.28
C GLY A 116 -12.86 -11.68 -2.89
N ASP A 117 -12.40 -12.71 -2.24
CA ASP A 117 -12.49 -12.82 -0.79
C ASP A 117 -11.08 -12.56 -0.28
N GLY A 118 -10.86 -11.47 0.38
CA GLY A 118 -9.54 -11.19 0.94
C GLY A 118 -9.15 -12.32 1.88
N GLU A 119 -8.45 -13.36 1.39
CA GLU A 119 -7.88 -14.38 2.27
C GLU A 119 -6.99 -13.72 3.32
N ALA A 120 -7.19 -14.12 4.59
CA ALA A 120 -6.30 -13.69 5.66
C ALA A 120 -4.92 -14.28 5.41
N ASP A 121 -3.94 -13.44 5.09
CA ASP A 121 -2.56 -13.87 5.12
C ASP A 121 -2.25 -14.37 6.53
N LYS A 122 -1.61 -15.54 6.63
CA LYS A 122 -1.25 -16.18 7.91
C LYS A 122 -0.33 -15.30 8.78
N GLU A 123 0.13 -14.18 8.26
CA GLU A 123 1.02 -13.22 8.91
C GLU A 123 0.31 -12.02 9.54
N LEU A 124 -1.02 -11.92 9.46
CA LEU A 124 -1.75 -10.85 10.11
C LEU A 124 -1.55 -10.95 11.64
N HIS A 125 -1.28 -9.81 12.25
CA HIS A 125 -1.27 -9.71 13.71
C HIS A 125 -2.63 -10.13 14.29
N ILE A 126 -2.66 -10.71 15.50
CA ILE A 126 -3.89 -11.20 16.15
C ILE A 126 -5.03 -10.17 16.14
N ILE A 127 -4.71 -8.88 16.32
CA ILE A 127 -5.70 -7.79 16.27
C ILE A 127 -6.27 -7.63 14.86
N ASN A 128 -5.43 -7.73 13.84
CA ASN A 128 -5.85 -7.63 12.44
C ASN A 128 -6.66 -8.85 12.02
N GLU A 129 -6.33 -10.03 12.53
CA GLU A 129 -7.08 -11.25 12.28
C GLU A 129 -8.49 -11.17 12.86
N ALA A 130 -8.62 -10.70 14.10
CA ALA A 130 -9.92 -10.48 14.73
C ALA A 130 -10.75 -9.42 13.98
N ALA A 131 -10.16 -8.32 13.62
CA ALA A 131 -10.82 -7.26 12.84
C ALA A 131 -11.24 -7.76 11.45
N TYR A 132 -10.40 -8.55 10.78
CA TYR A 132 -10.70 -9.17 9.50
C TYR A 132 -11.90 -10.12 9.61
N LYS A 133 -11.92 -10.99 10.62
CA LYS A 133 -13.05 -11.89 10.87
C LYS A 133 -14.34 -11.12 11.13
N THR A 134 -14.28 -10.09 11.98
CA THR A 134 -15.43 -9.23 12.26
C THR A 134 -15.90 -8.49 11.01
N SER A 135 -14.98 -8.00 10.17
CA SER A 135 -15.33 -7.38 8.90
C SER A 135 -16.09 -8.33 7.99
N LYS A 136 -15.65 -9.58 7.84
CA LYS A 136 -16.36 -10.59 7.03
C LYS A 136 -17.76 -10.90 7.57
N GLU A 137 -17.95 -10.86 8.87
CA GLU A 137 -19.25 -11.11 9.50
C GLU A 137 -20.23 -9.93 9.34
N LEU A 138 -19.72 -8.70 9.35
CA LEU A 138 -20.53 -7.48 9.28
C LEU A 138 -20.86 -7.05 7.85
N PHE A 139 -19.91 -7.15 6.94
CA PHE A 139 -20.07 -6.73 5.56
C PHE A 139 -20.51 -7.91 4.70
N THR A 140 -21.82 -8.09 4.60
CA THR A 140 -22.43 -9.16 3.79
C THR A 140 -22.87 -8.68 2.43
N VAL A 141 -22.91 -7.35 2.19
CA VAL A 141 -23.27 -6.75 0.90
C VAL A 141 -22.03 -6.69 0.03
N GLN A 142 -22.14 -7.23 -1.16
CA GLN A 142 -21.06 -7.31 -2.12
C GLN A 142 -20.95 -6.02 -2.93
N ASP A 143 -19.79 -5.35 -2.85
CA ASP A 143 -19.47 -4.22 -3.73
C ASP A 143 -19.06 -4.73 -5.12
N ILE A 144 -19.56 -4.08 -6.17
CA ILE A 144 -19.25 -4.40 -7.56
C ILE A 144 -18.40 -3.28 -8.15
N TYR A 145 -17.16 -3.62 -8.52
CA TYR A 145 -16.24 -2.71 -9.17
C TYR A 145 -16.15 -3.01 -10.67
N HIS A 146 -16.55 -2.05 -11.48
CA HIS A 146 -16.39 -2.15 -12.92
C HIS A 146 -14.98 -1.72 -13.33
N LEU A 147 -14.17 -2.68 -13.76
CA LEU A 147 -12.95 -2.39 -14.48
C LEU A 147 -13.37 -1.92 -15.88
N GLY A 148 -13.15 -0.63 -16.16
CA GLY A 148 -13.50 -0.07 -17.46
C GLY A 148 -12.88 -0.88 -18.62
N THR A 149 -13.60 -0.99 -19.70
CA THR A 149 -13.22 -1.69 -20.93
C THR A 149 -11.90 -1.21 -21.56
N GLY A 150 -11.41 -0.04 -21.18
CA GLY A 150 -10.16 0.56 -21.71
C GLY A 150 -8.86 -0.11 -21.26
N GLY A 151 -8.91 -1.23 -20.54
CA GLY A 151 -7.72 -1.84 -19.95
C GLY A 151 -7.42 -3.27 -20.34
N VAL A 152 -8.32 -3.92 -21.04
CA VAL A 152 -8.15 -5.30 -21.46
C VAL A 152 -8.39 -5.39 -22.96
N PHE A 153 -7.48 -4.85 -23.76
CA PHE A 153 -7.33 -5.37 -25.11
C PHE A 153 -6.47 -6.61 -24.99
N ASP A 154 -7.17 -7.71 -24.92
CA ASP A 154 -6.59 -9.02 -24.95
C ASP A 154 -5.97 -9.28 -26.35
N ASP A 155 -4.92 -10.08 -26.37
CA ASP A 155 -4.38 -10.67 -27.60
C ASP A 155 -5.25 -11.83 -28.11
N GLY A 156 -6.50 -11.92 -27.66
CA GLY A 156 -7.50 -12.87 -28.13
C GLY A 156 -7.61 -14.16 -27.31
N THR A 157 -7.09 -14.22 -26.07
CA THR A 157 -7.28 -15.38 -25.21
C THR A 157 -8.06 -15.03 -23.95
N SER A 158 -9.17 -15.74 -23.71
CA SER A 158 -10.02 -15.54 -22.53
C SER A 158 -9.31 -15.79 -21.20
N GLU A 159 -8.22 -16.55 -21.21
CA GLU A 159 -7.39 -16.85 -20.04
C GLU A 159 -6.72 -15.60 -19.46
N LYS A 160 -6.24 -14.67 -20.27
CA LYS A 160 -5.60 -13.44 -19.81
C LYS A 160 -6.56 -12.46 -19.11
N THR A 161 -7.80 -12.45 -19.51
CA THR A 161 -8.83 -11.64 -18.85
C THR A 161 -9.05 -12.12 -17.41
N ASP A 162 -9.11 -13.43 -17.20
CA ASP A 162 -9.23 -14.03 -15.86
C ASP A 162 -8.00 -13.77 -14.99
N ASP A 163 -6.81 -13.77 -15.56
CA ASP A 163 -5.56 -13.45 -14.86
C ASP A 163 -5.55 -11.99 -14.40
N ILE A 164 -5.96 -11.06 -15.26
CA ILE A 164 -6.04 -9.64 -14.93
C ILE A 164 -7.10 -9.38 -13.86
N LEU A 165 -8.27 -10.02 -13.94
CA LEU A 165 -9.30 -9.94 -12.92
C LEU A 165 -8.80 -10.49 -11.58
N THR A 166 -8.15 -11.65 -11.60
CA THR A 166 -7.57 -12.27 -10.40
C THR A 166 -6.49 -11.38 -9.78
N PHE A 167 -5.62 -10.79 -10.59
CA PHE A 167 -4.62 -9.85 -10.11
C PHE A 167 -5.25 -8.60 -9.50
N SER A 168 -6.21 -8.00 -10.18
CA SER A 168 -6.92 -6.80 -9.72
C SER A 168 -7.65 -7.02 -8.39
N THR A 169 -8.30 -8.18 -8.20
CA THR A 169 -8.94 -8.52 -6.92
C THR A 169 -7.94 -8.68 -5.79
N LYS A 170 -6.76 -9.25 -6.05
CA LYS A 170 -5.69 -9.37 -5.06
C LYS A 170 -5.15 -7.99 -4.65
N VAL A 171 -4.93 -7.10 -5.61
CA VAL A 171 -4.46 -5.73 -5.34
C VAL A 171 -5.46 -4.98 -4.46
N GLU A 172 -6.76 -5.03 -4.79
CA GLU A 172 -7.80 -4.39 -4.00
C GLU A 172 -7.88 -4.95 -2.58
N ALA A 173 -7.83 -6.28 -2.42
CA ALA A 173 -7.84 -6.93 -1.12
C ALA A 173 -6.64 -6.51 -0.26
N ARG A 174 -5.45 -6.43 -0.84
CA ARG A 174 -4.24 -5.97 -0.14
C ARG A 174 -4.36 -4.52 0.31
N GLY A 175 -4.83 -3.62 -0.56
CA GLY A 175 -5.06 -2.22 -0.23
C GLY A 175 -6.05 -2.05 0.92
N LYS A 176 -7.16 -2.80 0.93
CA LYS A 176 -8.14 -2.80 2.03
C LYS A 176 -7.54 -3.33 3.33
N LYS A 177 -6.72 -4.39 3.28
CA LYS A 177 -6.01 -4.92 4.47
C LYS A 177 -5.03 -3.91 5.05
N ALA A 178 -4.25 -3.25 4.21
CA ALA A 178 -3.29 -2.24 4.66
C ALA A 178 -3.96 -1.07 5.39
N GLN A 179 -5.16 -0.69 4.95
CA GLN A 179 -5.94 0.40 5.54
C GLN A 179 -6.71 0.01 6.81
N MET A 180 -6.77 -1.28 7.16
CA MET A 180 -7.47 -1.69 8.38
C MET A 180 -6.76 -1.27 9.65
N PHE A 181 -5.46 -1.20 9.64
CA PHE A 181 -4.62 -0.95 10.80
C PHE A 181 -3.63 0.15 10.50
N VAL A 182 -3.94 1.34 10.96
CA VAL A 182 -3.10 2.52 10.77
C VAL A 182 -2.61 3.00 12.11
N THR A 183 -1.31 3.14 12.26
CA THR A 183 -0.68 3.71 13.45
C THR A 183 -0.30 5.15 13.18
N ASN A 184 -0.84 6.06 13.98
CA ASN A 184 -0.50 7.48 13.96
C ASN A 184 0.32 7.83 15.20
N GLY A 185 1.36 8.65 15.04
CA GLY A 185 2.17 9.01 16.20
C GLY A 185 3.03 10.23 15.96
N SER A 186 3.71 10.62 17.05
CA SER A 186 4.68 11.72 17.04
C SER A 186 5.95 11.34 17.76
N SER A 187 7.09 11.77 17.22
CA SER A 187 8.41 11.41 17.77
C SER A 187 9.47 12.51 17.58
N LYS A 188 10.63 12.27 18.21
CA LYS A 188 11.88 13.04 17.99
C LYS A 188 12.85 12.33 17.06
N VAL A 189 12.47 11.24 16.40
CA VAL A 189 13.37 10.42 15.60
C VAL A 189 13.50 10.99 14.19
N ALA A 190 14.62 11.69 13.92
CA ALA A 190 14.86 12.32 12.62
C ALA A 190 15.12 11.33 11.47
N LYS A 191 15.30 10.03 11.78
CA LYS A 191 15.58 8.98 10.80
C LYS A 191 14.35 8.27 10.24
N LEU A 192 13.16 8.81 10.47
CA LEU A 192 11.95 8.26 9.87
C LEU A 192 11.78 8.80 8.44
N PHE A 193 11.70 7.90 7.48
CA PHE A 193 11.49 8.20 6.06
C PHE A 193 10.35 7.33 5.52
N LEU A 194 9.79 7.71 4.39
CA LEU A 194 8.82 6.89 3.67
C LEU A 194 9.42 5.49 3.37
N GLY A 195 8.66 4.45 3.69
CA GLY A 195 9.08 3.06 3.53
C GLY A 195 10.05 2.55 4.63
N GLN A 196 10.49 3.40 5.57
CA GLN A 196 11.33 2.97 6.70
C GLN A 196 10.55 2.08 7.65
N THR A 197 11.16 0.96 8.01
CA THR A 197 10.61 0.06 9.03
C THR A 197 11.08 0.46 10.43
N PHE A 198 10.16 0.45 11.40
CA PHE A 198 10.44 0.75 12.79
C PHE A 198 9.61 -0.11 13.75
N GLU A 199 10.05 -0.18 15.00
CA GLU A 199 9.35 -0.85 16.10
C GLU A 199 9.13 0.15 17.24
N ILE A 200 7.97 0.07 17.91
CA ILE A 200 7.70 0.81 19.13
C ILE A 200 7.76 -0.17 20.30
N GLU A 201 8.74 0.03 21.17
CA GLU A 201 8.80 -0.65 22.47
C GLU A 201 7.90 0.12 23.45
N ASP A 202 6.75 -0.47 23.80
CA ASP A 202 5.81 0.11 24.75
C ASP A 202 6.07 -0.48 26.14
N GLY A 203 6.55 0.36 27.05
CA GLY A 203 6.86 0.01 28.42
C GLY A 203 5.67 0.13 29.39
N VAL A 204 4.45 -0.09 28.95
CA VAL A 204 3.27 0.02 29.81
C VAL A 204 3.28 -1.09 30.85
N GLU A 205 3.36 -0.69 32.13
CA GLU A 205 3.15 -1.59 33.26
C GLU A 205 1.64 -1.87 33.40
N ASN A 206 1.29 -3.14 33.41
CA ASN A 206 -0.05 -3.56 33.79
C ASN A 206 -0.36 -3.10 35.22
N ARG A 207 -1.65 -2.93 35.56
CA ARG A 207 -2.09 -2.67 36.97
C ARG A 207 -1.60 -3.71 37.98
N SER A 208 -1.11 -4.87 37.52
CA SER A 208 -0.49 -5.93 38.33
C SER A 208 1.04 -5.82 38.42
N GLY A 209 1.68 -4.78 37.85
CA GLY A 209 3.14 -4.61 37.88
C GLY A 209 3.91 -5.52 36.93
N GLU A 210 3.24 -6.27 36.07
CA GLU A 210 3.90 -7.04 35.03
C GLU A 210 4.17 -6.15 33.82
N LYS A 211 5.42 -6.03 33.43
CA LYS A 211 5.82 -5.41 32.16
C LYS A 211 5.40 -6.34 31.05
N LYS A 212 4.32 -6.03 30.40
CA LYS A 212 3.96 -6.65 29.13
C LYS A 212 4.61 -5.82 28.02
N ASP A 213 5.75 -6.28 27.55
CA ASP A 213 6.28 -5.80 26.27
C ASP A 213 5.28 -6.22 25.20
N ILE A 214 4.41 -5.28 24.85
CA ILE A 214 3.60 -5.43 23.64
C ILE A 214 4.60 -5.21 22.50
N GLN A 215 5.26 -6.28 22.09
CA GLN A 215 6.05 -6.29 20.88
C GLN A 215 5.09 -6.05 19.71
N GLN A 216 4.98 -4.81 19.32
CA GLN A 216 4.33 -4.49 18.05
C GLN A 216 5.23 -5.03 16.95
N ARG A 217 4.65 -5.77 16.00
CA ARG A 217 5.36 -6.17 14.78
C ARG A 217 5.91 -4.92 14.10
N PRO A 218 7.01 -5.02 13.36
CA PRO A 218 7.57 -3.88 12.67
C PRO A 218 6.52 -3.14 11.85
N LEU A 219 6.51 -1.83 11.99
CA LEU A 219 5.65 -0.91 11.25
C LEU A 219 6.45 -0.27 10.13
N MET A 220 5.79 0.10 9.05
CA MET A 220 6.37 0.80 7.91
C MET A 220 5.75 2.19 7.76
N VAL A 221 6.58 3.20 7.60
CA VAL A 221 6.16 4.59 7.46
C VAL A 221 5.49 4.83 6.10
N LEU A 222 4.23 5.26 6.11
CA LEU A 222 3.48 5.71 4.93
C LEU A 222 3.58 7.21 4.71
N SER A 223 3.57 7.97 5.81
CA SER A 223 3.63 9.41 5.78
C SER A 223 4.46 9.92 6.96
N VAL A 224 5.25 10.94 6.75
CA VAL A 224 5.98 11.62 7.83
C VAL A 224 6.06 13.11 7.55
N SER A 225 5.78 13.89 8.57
CA SER A 225 5.94 15.35 8.53
C SER A 225 6.97 15.76 9.57
N HIS A 226 8.04 16.38 9.13
CA HIS A 226 9.13 16.86 9.98
C HIS A 226 8.89 18.33 10.31
N CYS A 227 8.97 18.68 11.59
CA CYS A 227 8.85 20.04 12.09
C CYS A 227 10.09 20.43 12.88
N PHE A 228 10.57 21.64 12.65
CA PHE A 228 11.63 22.25 13.42
C PHE A 228 11.11 23.62 13.87
N ASP A 229 10.93 23.79 15.17
CA ASP A 229 10.34 25.00 15.70
C ASP A 229 11.37 26.13 15.91
N LEU A 230 10.88 27.33 16.23
CA LEU A 230 11.73 28.51 16.49
C LEU A 230 12.61 28.35 17.74
N LYS A 231 12.32 27.40 18.63
CA LYS A 231 13.11 27.06 19.82
C LYS A 231 14.20 26.03 19.50
N GLN A 232 14.35 25.67 18.20
CA GLN A 232 15.28 24.64 17.72
C GLN A 232 14.97 23.23 18.24
N GLU A 233 13.69 22.97 18.59
CA GLU A 233 13.25 21.64 18.92
C GLU A 233 12.72 20.93 17.67
N TYR A 234 13.21 19.71 17.47
CA TYR A 234 12.78 18.85 16.37
C TYR A 234 11.67 17.92 16.83
N SER A 235 10.65 17.78 15.99
CA SER A 235 9.60 16.79 16.14
C SER A 235 9.12 16.30 14.78
N ASN A 236 8.50 15.14 14.74
CA ASN A 236 7.78 14.67 13.57
C ASN A 236 6.44 14.05 13.97
N THR A 237 5.55 14.00 13.01
CA THR A 237 4.35 13.18 13.05
C THR A 237 4.44 12.15 11.92
N PHE A 238 3.99 10.94 12.19
CA PHE A 238 4.04 9.85 11.23
C PHE A 238 2.73 9.09 11.17
N GLU A 239 2.49 8.50 10.02
CA GLU A 239 1.47 7.50 9.78
C GLU A 239 2.15 6.24 9.27
N ALA A 240 1.76 5.07 9.78
CA ALA A 240 2.41 3.81 9.49
C ALA A 240 1.41 2.65 9.46
N ILE A 241 1.75 1.61 8.73
CA ILE A 241 1.02 0.34 8.66
C ILE A 241 1.95 -0.81 9.06
N PRO A 242 1.42 -2.01 9.38
CA PRO A 242 2.26 -3.18 9.56
C PRO A 242 3.15 -3.44 8.35
N SER A 243 4.43 -3.66 8.57
CA SER A 243 5.40 -3.87 7.47
C SER A 243 5.17 -5.16 6.67
N SER A 244 4.38 -6.09 7.23
CA SER A 244 3.93 -7.30 6.54
C SER A 244 2.76 -7.07 5.57
N CYS A 245 2.19 -5.86 5.56
CA CYS A 245 1.17 -5.52 4.58
C CYS A 245 1.85 -5.23 3.24
N ASP A 246 1.74 -6.18 2.33
CA ASP A 246 2.01 -5.94 0.91
C ASP A 246 0.89 -5.07 0.33
N TYR A 247 1.27 -3.85 -0.05
CA TYR A 247 0.37 -2.93 -0.73
C TYR A 247 0.48 -3.14 -2.23
#